data_5ba9a78b9f63923d7fc1a68f623812c6
#
_entry.id   5ba9a78b9f63923d7fc1a68f623812c6
#
_cell.length_a   1.000
_cell.length_b   1.000
_cell.length_c   1.000
_cell.angle_alpha   90.00
_cell.angle_beta   90.00
_cell.angle_gamma   90.00
#
_symmetry.space_group_name_H-M   'P 1'
#
loop_
_entity.id
_entity.type
_entity.pdbx_description
1 polymer ?
#
loop_
_entity_poly.entity_id
_entity_poly.type
_entity_poly.pdbx_seq_one_letter_code
_entity_poly.pdbx_strand_id
1 'polypeptide(L)'
;MFYKRIIPFVLSFVFLAGSILYVSGSDKELEVSAQEPIRDVSKITVEKPKEEIRGVWVTYMTLDVEDKADKEAAFNEKIDTIIADMENADLNTMIVQVRPFCDALYPSKVYPWSHILTGTQGQDPGYDPLETIITKAHEHNIMVHAWLNPYRISTKDTPSKLSDDHPAVKDPSIVVDVGGNQYLDPAKDQTIDLITDGVKEIVEKYDVDGIQFDDYFYPPDCGDFDKDEYDAYCAGSDSPLSLEEFRRDNVNRMLQSVYAAVHSIKNDVLFGVSPQGNMKNNDKLYADVKKWCSEKGYIDYICPQIYFSLDNPALTFEDGLQDWLDTERHDGLSLYIGIPAYKAGTDADSGTWLDNDDILRTELSITREKDCDGFMLYSYDSFHNDDNRQEVENVIRYLNE
;
A
#
# COMPACT_ATOMS: atom_id res chain seq x y z
N MET A 1 51.73 59.17 -9.17
CA MET A 1 51.92 58.02 -8.27
C MET A 1 50.55 57.65 -7.72
N PHE A 2 49.90 56.69 -8.37
CA PHE A 2 48.50 56.30 -8.03
C PHE A 2 48.50 54.96 -7.31
N TYR A 3 48.01 54.94 -6.06
CA TYR A 3 47.72 53.73 -5.33
C TYR A 3 46.32 53.23 -5.69
N LYS A 4 46.19 52.05 -6.27
CA LYS A 4 44.94 51.34 -6.48
C LYS A 4 44.64 50.48 -5.26
N ARG A 5 43.52 50.78 -4.58
CA ARG A 5 42.92 49.88 -3.57
C ARG A 5 42.15 48.79 -4.27
N ILE A 6 42.46 47.56 -3.92
CA ILE A 6 41.69 46.36 -4.30
C ILE A 6 40.64 46.09 -3.25
N ILE A 7 39.38 46.07 -3.65
CA ILE A 7 38.23 45.65 -2.82
C ILE A 7 37.90 44.23 -3.24
N PRO A 8 37.77 43.26 -2.31
CA PRO A 8 37.33 41.90 -2.68
C PRO A 8 35.82 41.89 -2.87
N PHE A 9 35.38 41.43 -4.03
CA PHE A 9 33.99 41.14 -4.32
C PHE A 9 33.62 39.79 -3.67
N VAL A 10 32.63 39.80 -2.79
CA VAL A 10 31.95 38.61 -2.31
C VAL A 10 30.85 38.31 -3.32
N LEU A 11 30.98 37.19 -4.05
CA LEU A 11 29.93 36.69 -4.93
C LEU A 11 28.90 35.92 -4.07
N SER A 12 27.72 36.52 -3.91
CA SER A 12 26.55 35.77 -3.46
C SER A 12 25.91 35.15 -4.69
N PHE A 13 25.89 33.82 -4.74
CA PHE A 13 25.12 33.09 -5.73
C PHE A 13 23.64 33.15 -5.36
N VAL A 14 22.87 33.87 -6.15
CA VAL A 14 21.40 33.80 -6.15
C VAL A 14 21.03 32.84 -7.28
N PHE A 15 20.49 31.68 -6.93
CA PHE A 15 19.85 30.79 -7.90
C PHE A 15 18.55 31.44 -8.38
N LEU A 16 18.54 31.93 -9.61
CA LEU A 16 17.31 32.27 -10.33
C LEU A 16 16.83 31.03 -11.07
N ALA A 17 15.74 30.44 -10.59
CA ALA A 17 14.97 29.48 -11.38
C ALA A 17 14.29 30.24 -12.54
N GLY A 18 14.68 29.90 -13.76
CA GLY A 18 14.13 30.49 -14.97
C GLY A 18 12.78 29.86 -15.33
N SER A 19 11.69 30.57 -15.08
CA SER A 19 10.36 30.23 -15.59
C SER A 19 10.22 30.77 -17.01
N ILE A 20 9.96 29.88 -17.98
CA ILE A 20 9.59 30.26 -19.35
C ILE A 20 8.09 30.55 -19.34
N LEU A 21 7.74 31.80 -19.46
CA LEU A 21 6.35 32.26 -19.64
C LEU A 21 5.93 32.10 -21.12
N TYR A 22 4.97 31.26 -21.37
CA TYR A 22 4.18 31.28 -22.60
C TYR A 22 2.92 32.11 -22.35
N VAL A 23 2.84 33.28 -22.96
CA VAL A 23 1.68 34.18 -22.87
C VAL A 23 0.73 33.84 -24.01
N SER A 24 -0.44 33.30 -23.70
CA SER A 24 -1.62 33.38 -24.53
C SER A 24 -2.80 33.79 -23.63
N GLY A 25 -3.41 34.93 -24.00
CA GLY A 25 -4.30 35.66 -23.14
C GLY A 25 -5.62 34.98 -22.81
N SER A 26 -5.87 34.92 -21.54
CA SER A 26 -7.17 35.19 -20.89
C SER A 26 -6.90 35.20 -19.37
N ASP A 27 -7.25 36.32 -18.73
CA ASP A 27 -7.01 36.56 -17.32
C ASP A 27 -7.72 35.53 -16.41
N LYS A 28 -6.95 34.58 -15.89
CA LYS A 28 -7.16 33.94 -14.61
C LYS A 28 -5.77 33.68 -14.03
N GLU A 29 -5.42 34.43 -13.01
CA GLU A 29 -4.24 34.14 -12.18
C GLU A 29 -4.39 32.70 -11.62
N LEU A 30 -3.53 31.81 -12.09
CA LEU A 30 -3.26 30.53 -11.42
C LEU A 30 -2.36 30.88 -10.24
N GLU A 31 -2.90 30.90 -9.04
CA GLU A 31 -2.09 30.84 -7.83
C GLU A 31 -1.28 29.53 -7.89
N VAL A 32 0.00 29.67 -8.20
CA VAL A 32 0.98 28.58 -7.96
C VAL A 32 1.09 28.47 -6.46
N SER A 33 0.42 27.49 -5.88
CA SER A 33 0.60 27.08 -4.49
C SER A 33 2.10 26.84 -4.28
N ALA A 34 2.74 27.67 -3.48
CA ALA A 34 4.09 27.39 -3.02
C ALA A 34 4.05 26.05 -2.29
N GLN A 35 4.80 25.06 -2.78
CA GLN A 35 5.00 23.81 -2.05
C GLN A 35 5.46 24.16 -0.63
N GLU A 36 4.67 23.81 0.37
CA GLU A 36 5.11 23.91 1.76
C GLU A 36 6.40 23.09 1.93
N PRO A 37 7.37 23.59 2.71
CA PRO A 37 8.61 22.87 2.93
C PRO A 37 8.25 21.50 3.53
N ILE A 38 8.79 20.43 2.95
CA ILE A 38 8.66 19.05 3.43
C ILE A 38 8.94 19.07 4.93
N ARG A 39 7.95 18.76 5.76
CA ARG A 39 8.14 18.63 7.20
C ARG A 39 9.26 17.61 7.42
N ASP A 40 10.14 17.92 8.37
CA ASP A 40 11.17 16.96 8.80
C ASP A 40 10.45 15.71 9.38
N VAL A 41 10.25 14.72 8.53
CA VAL A 41 9.48 13.49 8.85
C VAL A 41 10.04 12.73 10.06
N SER A 42 11.32 12.92 10.39
CA SER A 42 11.94 12.31 11.56
C SER A 42 11.36 12.81 12.89
N LYS A 43 10.62 13.91 12.87
CA LYS A 43 9.98 14.54 14.04
C LYS A 43 8.50 14.20 14.18
N ILE A 44 7.94 13.49 13.21
CA ILE A 44 6.57 13.00 13.30
C ILE A 44 6.53 11.91 14.36
N THR A 45 5.57 12.01 15.27
CA THR A 45 5.33 10.98 16.30
C THR A 45 3.89 10.54 16.14
N VAL A 46 3.71 9.27 15.85
CA VAL A 46 2.42 8.61 15.74
C VAL A 46 2.26 7.70 16.97
N GLU A 47 1.09 7.74 17.59
CA GLU A 47 0.81 6.84 18.71
C GLU A 47 0.40 5.46 18.16
N LYS A 48 1.01 4.40 18.69
CA LYS A 48 0.59 3.03 18.39
C LYS A 48 -0.84 2.78 18.86
N PRO A 49 -1.62 1.97 18.13
CA PRO A 49 -2.87 1.46 18.66
C PRO A 49 -2.67 0.84 20.05
N LYS A 50 -3.60 1.09 20.97
CA LYS A 50 -3.52 0.57 22.35
C LYS A 50 -4.00 -0.86 22.47
N GLU A 51 -4.81 -1.28 21.53
CA GLU A 51 -5.38 -2.61 21.43
C GLU A 51 -4.70 -3.40 20.34
N GLU A 52 -4.69 -4.72 20.48
CA GLU A 52 -4.26 -5.64 19.44
C GLU A 52 -5.02 -5.39 18.14
N ILE A 53 -4.32 -5.22 17.02
CA ILE A 53 -4.95 -5.21 15.71
C ILE A 53 -5.32 -6.64 15.32
N ARG A 54 -6.62 -6.89 15.12
CA ARG A 54 -7.18 -8.15 14.64
C ARG A 54 -7.85 -7.88 13.30
N GLY A 55 -7.04 -7.99 12.24
CA GLY A 55 -7.42 -7.54 10.92
C GLY A 55 -7.82 -8.64 9.95
N VAL A 56 -8.56 -8.24 8.91
CA VAL A 56 -8.82 -9.09 7.74
C VAL A 56 -8.72 -8.26 6.46
N TRP A 57 -8.06 -8.83 5.42
CA TRP A 57 -8.03 -8.23 4.09
C TRP A 57 -9.33 -8.55 3.33
N VAL A 58 -9.94 -7.49 2.79
CA VAL A 58 -11.09 -7.54 1.89
C VAL A 58 -10.62 -7.11 0.51
N THR A 59 -10.55 -8.07 -0.43
CA THR A 59 -10.02 -7.84 -1.76
C THR A 59 -11.04 -7.15 -2.68
N TYR A 60 -10.58 -6.56 -3.79
CA TYR A 60 -11.47 -6.02 -4.81
C TYR A 60 -12.40 -7.09 -5.40
N MET A 61 -11.97 -8.37 -5.45
CA MET A 61 -12.80 -9.48 -5.93
C MET A 61 -13.98 -9.75 -4.99
N THR A 62 -13.74 -9.67 -3.69
CA THR A 62 -14.81 -9.75 -2.68
C THR A 62 -15.84 -8.64 -2.87
N LEU A 63 -15.39 -7.44 -3.24
CA LEU A 63 -16.23 -6.23 -3.38
C LEU A 63 -16.96 -6.14 -4.73
N ASP A 64 -16.66 -7.03 -5.66
CA ASP A 64 -17.23 -7.02 -7.01
C ASP A 64 -18.76 -7.15 -7.01
N VAL A 65 -19.42 -6.23 -7.69
CA VAL A 65 -20.88 -6.17 -7.89
C VAL A 65 -21.27 -5.90 -9.35
N GLU A 66 -20.32 -6.06 -10.29
CA GLU A 66 -20.54 -5.69 -11.70
C GLU A 66 -21.75 -6.39 -12.34
N ASP A 67 -22.01 -7.64 -11.96
CA ASP A 67 -23.10 -8.47 -12.46
C ASP A 67 -24.45 -8.23 -11.76
N LYS A 68 -24.52 -7.37 -10.75
CA LYS A 68 -25.75 -7.15 -9.98
C LYS A 68 -26.68 -6.14 -10.67
N ALA A 69 -27.98 -6.41 -10.56
CA ALA A 69 -29.01 -5.52 -11.14
C ALA A 69 -29.12 -4.18 -10.38
N ASP A 70 -29.10 -4.24 -9.05
CA ASP A 70 -29.00 -3.10 -8.14
C ASP A 70 -27.65 -3.18 -7.43
N LYS A 71 -26.67 -2.44 -7.97
CA LYS A 71 -25.28 -2.52 -7.53
C LYS A 71 -25.07 -1.91 -6.13
N GLU A 72 -25.75 -0.79 -5.87
CA GLU A 72 -25.65 -0.13 -4.57
C GLU A 72 -26.27 -0.99 -3.46
N ALA A 73 -27.46 -1.54 -3.68
CA ALA A 73 -28.10 -2.42 -2.72
C ALA A 73 -27.27 -3.69 -2.45
N ALA A 74 -26.73 -4.32 -3.52
CA ALA A 74 -25.88 -5.49 -3.41
C ALA A 74 -24.55 -5.19 -2.70
N PHE A 75 -23.95 -4.02 -2.95
CA PHE A 75 -22.74 -3.58 -2.26
C PHE A 75 -23.01 -3.36 -0.77
N ASN A 76 -24.10 -2.68 -0.42
CA ASN A 76 -24.51 -2.46 0.96
C ASN A 76 -24.74 -3.78 1.71
N GLU A 77 -25.46 -4.75 1.11
CA GLU A 77 -25.68 -6.07 1.69
C GLU A 77 -24.37 -6.84 1.93
N LYS A 78 -23.45 -6.74 0.95
CA LYS A 78 -22.11 -7.35 1.06
C LYS A 78 -21.33 -6.77 2.24
N ILE A 79 -21.30 -5.46 2.40
CA ILE A 79 -20.61 -4.80 3.52
C ILE A 79 -21.24 -5.16 4.86
N ASP A 80 -22.58 -5.20 4.95
CA ASP A 80 -23.30 -5.63 6.16
C ASP A 80 -22.92 -7.07 6.55
N THR A 81 -22.77 -7.96 5.56
CA THR A 81 -22.35 -9.35 5.78
C THR A 81 -20.91 -9.42 6.29
N ILE A 82 -19.98 -8.68 5.67
CA ILE A 82 -18.57 -8.65 6.09
C ILE A 82 -18.47 -8.15 7.54
N ILE A 83 -19.17 -7.10 7.88
CA ILE A 83 -19.17 -6.53 9.25
C ILE A 83 -19.71 -7.54 10.25
N ALA A 84 -20.83 -8.21 9.95
CA ALA A 84 -21.42 -9.22 10.84
C ALA A 84 -20.45 -10.40 11.08
N ASP A 85 -19.73 -10.85 10.05
CA ASP A 85 -18.73 -11.90 10.17
C ASP A 85 -17.51 -11.44 10.98
N MET A 86 -17.08 -10.20 10.80
CA MET A 86 -15.99 -9.61 11.58
C MET A 86 -16.36 -9.50 13.08
N GLU A 87 -17.58 -9.05 13.40
CA GLU A 87 -18.08 -9.02 14.79
C GLU A 87 -18.13 -10.43 15.38
N ASN A 88 -18.65 -11.41 14.63
CA ASN A 88 -18.70 -12.81 15.07
C ASN A 88 -17.30 -13.38 15.33
N ALA A 89 -16.30 -12.92 14.61
CA ALA A 89 -14.90 -13.35 14.73
C ALA A 89 -14.06 -12.48 15.68
N ASP A 90 -14.64 -11.52 16.38
CA ASP A 90 -13.93 -10.53 17.22
C ASP A 90 -12.78 -9.81 16.47
N LEU A 91 -12.97 -9.55 15.17
CA LEU A 91 -12.06 -8.76 14.36
C LEU A 91 -12.40 -7.27 14.45
N ASN A 92 -11.38 -6.42 14.51
CA ASN A 92 -11.57 -4.98 14.74
C ASN A 92 -11.00 -4.08 13.63
N THR A 93 -10.41 -4.64 12.58
CA THR A 93 -9.78 -3.86 11.50
C THR A 93 -10.04 -4.48 10.14
N MET A 94 -10.65 -3.70 9.23
CA MET A 94 -10.89 -4.07 7.85
C MET A 94 -9.82 -3.43 6.97
N ILE A 95 -9.02 -4.23 6.28
CA ILE A 95 -8.04 -3.75 5.30
C ILE A 95 -8.65 -3.91 3.92
N VAL A 96 -9.22 -2.84 3.37
CA VAL A 96 -10.06 -2.88 2.17
C VAL A 96 -9.32 -2.37 0.93
N GLN A 97 -9.30 -3.18 -0.13
CA GLN A 97 -8.61 -2.84 -1.38
C GLN A 97 -9.41 -1.84 -2.21
N VAL A 98 -9.04 -0.57 -2.11
CA VAL A 98 -9.76 0.55 -2.74
C VAL A 98 -9.12 1.05 -4.04
N ARG A 99 -7.89 0.60 -4.35
CA ARG A 99 -7.15 0.97 -5.56
C ARG A 99 -6.38 -0.23 -6.11
N PRO A 100 -7.06 -1.17 -6.80
CA PRO A 100 -6.42 -2.39 -7.31
C PRO A 100 -5.63 -2.18 -8.60
N PHE A 101 -6.04 -1.29 -9.54
CA PHE A 101 -5.50 -1.17 -10.90
C PHE A 101 -5.26 0.28 -11.31
N CYS A 102 -4.68 1.09 -10.44
CA CYS A 102 -4.55 2.54 -10.67
C CYS A 102 -5.91 3.18 -11.00
N ASP A 103 -6.96 2.67 -10.39
CA ASP A 103 -8.36 3.07 -10.43
C ASP A 103 -8.88 3.20 -8.99
N ALA A 104 -10.13 3.61 -8.79
CA ALA A 104 -10.64 3.90 -7.45
C ALA A 104 -12.04 3.33 -7.19
N LEU A 105 -12.27 2.88 -5.94
CA LEU A 105 -13.57 2.53 -5.40
C LEU A 105 -14.20 3.72 -4.64
N TYR A 106 -13.89 4.94 -5.08
CA TYR A 106 -14.41 6.20 -4.52
C TYR A 106 -14.36 7.29 -5.58
N PRO A 107 -15.16 8.39 -5.45
CA PRO A 107 -15.10 9.52 -6.38
C PRO A 107 -13.73 10.21 -6.30
N SER A 108 -12.85 9.91 -7.27
CA SER A 108 -11.49 10.43 -7.33
C SER A 108 -11.34 11.48 -8.44
N LYS A 109 -10.46 12.46 -8.21
CA LYS A 109 -9.98 13.41 -9.23
C LYS A 109 -8.67 12.91 -9.88
N VAL A 110 -8.03 11.93 -9.25
CA VAL A 110 -6.73 11.38 -9.66
C VAL A 110 -6.92 10.14 -10.53
N TYR A 111 -7.86 9.27 -10.14
CA TYR A 111 -8.08 7.96 -10.76
C TYR A 111 -9.47 7.81 -11.34
N PRO A 112 -9.65 7.02 -12.43
CA PRO A 112 -10.97 6.62 -12.89
C PRO A 112 -11.65 5.67 -11.90
N TRP A 113 -12.98 5.57 -11.97
CA TRP A 113 -13.74 4.55 -11.27
C TRP A 113 -13.28 3.12 -11.62
N SER A 114 -13.20 2.24 -10.64
CA SER A 114 -12.87 0.85 -10.89
C SER A 114 -13.98 0.10 -11.62
N HIS A 115 -13.57 -0.81 -12.52
CA HIS A 115 -14.49 -1.63 -13.31
C HIS A 115 -15.35 -2.57 -12.47
N ILE A 116 -14.87 -3.01 -11.30
CA ILE A 116 -15.59 -3.95 -10.43
C ILE A 116 -16.96 -3.44 -9.95
N LEU A 117 -17.16 -2.13 -9.96
CA LEU A 117 -18.41 -1.53 -9.52
C LEU A 117 -19.50 -1.55 -10.62
N THR A 118 -19.09 -1.53 -11.88
CA THR A 118 -20.04 -1.36 -13.01
C THR A 118 -19.80 -2.29 -14.18
N GLY A 119 -18.65 -2.99 -14.23
CA GLY A 119 -18.15 -3.75 -15.37
C GLY A 119 -17.35 -2.90 -16.37
N THR A 120 -17.25 -1.58 -16.15
CA THR A 120 -16.54 -0.66 -17.04
C THR A 120 -15.72 0.34 -16.26
N GLN A 121 -14.38 0.35 -16.44
CA GLN A 121 -13.52 1.31 -15.79
C GLN A 121 -13.85 2.75 -16.25
N GLY A 122 -13.92 3.68 -15.30
CA GLY A 122 -14.27 5.08 -15.52
C GLY A 122 -15.78 5.36 -15.46
N GLN A 123 -16.64 4.34 -15.37
CA GLN A 123 -18.08 4.54 -15.23
C GLN A 123 -18.45 4.76 -13.77
N ASP A 124 -19.07 5.91 -13.48
CA ASP A 124 -19.59 6.26 -12.15
C ASP A 124 -20.70 5.28 -11.72
N PRO A 125 -20.58 4.61 -10.56
CA PRO A 125 -21.61 3.69 -10.06
C PRO A 125 -22.84 4.41 -9.48
N GLY A 126 -22.76 5.72 -9.24
CA GLY A 126 -23.85 6.55 -8.69
C GLY A 126 -23.90 6.59 -7.15
N TYR A 127 -22.96 5.97 -6.47
CA TYR A 127 -22.79 5.98 -5.01
C TYR A 127 -21.30 6.02 -4.63
N ASP A 128 -20.99 6.26 -3.35
CA ASP A 128 -19.62 6.26 -2.83
C ASP A 128 -19.35 4.98 -2.02
N PRO A 129 -18.67 3.97 -2.59
CA PRO A 129 -18.37 2.72 -1.91
C PRO A 129 -17.50 2.91 -0.66
N LEU A 130 -16.47 3.77 -0.72
CA LEU A 130 -15.55 3.95 0.41
C LEU A 130 -16.24 4.62 1.59
N GLU A 131 -17.05 5.65 1.34
CA GLU A 131 -17.86 6.29 2.38
C GLU A 131 -18.84 5.30 3.01
N THR A 132 -19.47 4.43 2.20
CA THR A 132 -20.34 3.36 2.68
C THR A 132 -19.62 2.41 3.62
N ILE A 133 -18.41 1.95 3.23
CA ILE A 133 -17.61 1.03 4.05
C ILE A 133 -17.26 1.68 5.39
N ILE A 134 -16.70 2.90 5.36
CA ILE A 134 -16.22 3.60 6.56
C ILE A 134 -17.38 3.86 7.51
N THR A 135 -18.49 4.42 7.02
CA THR A 135 -19.65 4.74 7.84
C THR A 135 -20.17 3.49 8.56
N LYS A 136 -20.38 2.40 7.82
CA LYS A 136 -20.90 1.15 8.41
C LYS A 136 -19.89 0.49 9.36
N ALA A 137 -18.62 0.44 9.00
CA ALA A 137 -17.58 -0.17 9.86
C ALA A 137 -17.43 0.59 11.18
N HIS A 138 -17.41 1.92 11.15
CA HIS A 138 -17.28 2.76 12.34
C HIS A 138 -18.51 2.67 13.26
N GLU A 139 -19.74 2.47 12.72
CA GLU A 139 -20.94 2.19 13.52
C GLU A 139 -20.78 0.93 14.39
N HIS A 140 -19.91 0.01 13.98
CA HIS A 140 -19.59 -1.26 14.65
C HIS A 140 -18.21 -1.26 15.33
N ASN A 141 -17.56 -0.10 15.49
CA ASN A 141 -16.19 0.05 16.05
C ASN A 141 -15.12 -0.75 15.32
N ILE A 142 -15.25 -0.93 14.01
CA ILE A 142 -14.28 -1.56 13.14
C ILE A 142 -13.49 -0.47 12.43
N MET A 143 -12.16 -0.48 12.59
CA MET A 143 -11.24 0.42 11.87
C MET A 143 -11.16 0.05 10.38
N VAL A 144 -10.94 1.05 9.53
CA VAL A 144 -10.80 0.87 8.09
C VAL A 144 -9.45 1.37 7.61
N HIS A 145 -8.61 0.44 7.12
CA HIS A 145 -7.40 0.77 6.42
C HIS A 145 -7.63 0.66 4.89
N ALA A 146 -7.45 1.76 4.18
CA ALA A 146 -7.54 1.76 2.72
C ALA A 146 -6.28 1.12 2.13
N TRP A 147 -6.45 -0.02 1.44
CA TRP A 147 -5.35 -0.72 0.78
C TRP A 147 -5.25 -0.34 -0.69
N LEU A 148 -4.05 0.09 -1.10
CA LEU A 148 -3.70 0.46 -2.46
C LEU A 148 -2.55 -0.41 -2.98
N ASN A 149 -2.65 -0.86 -4.24
CA ASN A 149 -1.50 -1.40 -4.97
C ASN A 149 -0.73 -0.21 -5.57
N PRO A 150 0.49 0.12 -5.13
CA PRO A 150 1.10 1.40 -5.49
C PRO A 150 1.42 1.53 -6.98
N TYR A 151 1.86 0.46 -7.66
CA TYR A 151 2.33 0.56 -9.05
C TYR A 151 1.50 -0.19 -10.07
N ARG A 152 0.61 -1.09 -9.68
CA ARG A 152 -0.13 -1.93 -10.62
C ARG A 152 -1.16 -1.15 -11.44
N ILE A 153 -1.08 -1.24 -12.77
CA ILE A 153 -2.04 -0.68 -13.73
C ILE A 153 -2.98 -1.76 -14.24
N SER A 154 -2.44 -2.90 -14.68
CA SER A 154 -3.23 -4.02 -15.16
C SER A 154 -2.49 -5.34 -14.99
N THR A 155 -3.24 -6.44 -15.00
CA THR A 155 -2.70 -7.79 -15.14
C THR A 155 -3.29 -8.39 -16.42
N LYS A 156 -2.48 -8.76 -17.41
CA LYS A 156 -2.90 -9.31 -18.70
C LYS A 156 -4.22 -8.73 -19.22
N ASP A 157 -5.33 -9.35 -18.86
CA ASP A 157 -6.67 -9.03 -19.35
C ASP A 157 -7.53 -8.25 -18.33
N THR A 158 -6.96 -7.82 -17.17
CA THR A 158 -7.72 -7.14 -16.12
C THR A 158 -7.07 -5.81 -15.73
N PRO A 159 -7.80 -4.68 -15.84
CA PRO A 159 -9.08 -4.53 -16.55
C PRO A 159 -8.94 -4.77 -18.05
N SER A 160 -9.97 -5.27 -18.71
CA SER A 160 -9.92 -5.62 -20.13
C SER A 160 -9.66 -4.42 -21.06
N LYS A 161 -9.97 -3.21 -20.58
CA LYS A 161 -9.70 -1.94 -21.24
C LYS A 161 -9.51 -0.84 -20.20
N LEU A 162 -8.46 -0.05 -20.34
CA LEU A 162 -8.27 1.16 -19.55
C LEU A 162 -9.22 2.27 -20.01
N SER A 163 -9.75 3.04 -19.06
CA SER A 163 -10.54 4.24 -19.32
C SER A 163 -9.69 5.31 -20.01
N ASP A 164 -10.33 6.15 -20.84
CA ASP A 164 -9.66 7.29 -21.48
C ASP A 164 -9.13 8.30 -20.42
N ASP A 165 -9.69 8.28 -19.22
CA ASP A 165 -9.27 9.11 -18.09
C ASP A 165 -8.16 8.48 -17.24
N HIS A 166 -7.77 7.25 -17.53
CA HIS A 166 -6.75 6.55 -16.77
C HIS A 166 -5.38 7.25 -16.88
N PRO A 167 -4.61 7.42 -15.76
CA PRO A 167 -3.29 8.07 -15.79
C PRO A 167 -2.33 7.48 -16.83
N ALA A 168 -2.30 6.17 -16.98
CA ALA A 168 -1.49 5.47 -17.98
C ALA A 168 -1.88 5.78 -19.44
N VAL A 169 -3.13 6.16 -19.71
CA VAL A 169 -3.60 6.59 -21.03
C VAL A 169 -3.27 8.06 -21.26
N LYS A 170 -3.40 8.88 -20.22
CA LYS A 170 -3.07 10.31 -20.28
C LYS A 170 -1.57 10.57 -20.43
N ASP A 171 -0.76 9.79 -19.73
CA ASP A 171 0.70 9.87 -19.80
C ASP A 171 1.33 8.47 -19.94
N PRO A 172 1.48 7.97 -21.18
CA PRO A 172 2.13 6.68 -21.42
C PRO A 172 3.62 6.64 -21.03
N SER A 173 4.27 7.78 -20.77
CA SER A 173 5.69 7.83 -20.41
C SER A 173 5.99 7.29 -19.01
N ILE A 174 4.97 7.17 -18.15
CA ILE A 174 5.06 6.61 -16.79
C ILE A 174 4.73 5.12 -16.74
N VAL A 175 4.52 4.46 -17.90
CA VAL A 175 4.06 3.07 -17.98
C VAL A 175 5.16 2.16 -18.44
N VAL A 176 5.30 1.02 -17.77
CA VAL A 176 6.18 -0.08 -18.18
C VAL A 176 5.37 -1.35 -18.34
N ASP A 177 5.75 -2.18 -19.32
CA ASP A 177 5.16 -3.52 -19.54
C ASP A 177 6.19 -4.57 -19.14
N VAL A 178 5.80 -5.47 -18.25
CA VAL A 178 6.61 -6.60 -17.82
C VAL A 178 5.78 -7.87 -17.91
N GLY A 179 6.09 -8.70 -18.87
CA GLY A 179 5.42 -9.98 -19.07
C GLY A 179 3.93 -9.88 -19.44
N GLY A 180 3.51 -8.77 -20.05
CA GLY A 180 2.12 -8.49 -20.44
C GLY A 180 1.27 -7.89 -19.30
N ASN A 181 1.88 -7.56 -18.19
CA ASN A 181 1.27 -6.76 -17.12
C ASN A 181 1.81 -5.33 -17.20
N GLN A 182 0.97 -4.34 -16.93
CA GLN A 182 1.37 -2.94 -16.93
C GLN A 182 1.55 -2.42 -15.50
N TYR A 183 2.59 -1.62 -15.33
CA TYR A 183 2.93 -0.97 -14.06
C TYR A 183 3.28 0.50 -14.28
N LEU A 184 3.09 1.31 -13.25
CA LEU A 184 3.70 2.63 -13.17
C LEU A 184 5.22 2.44 -12.99
N ASP A 185 6.03 3.23 -13.69
CA ASP A 185 7.48 3.20 -13.58
C ASP A 185 7.94 3.82 -12.25
N PRO A 186 8.52 3.05 -11.32
CA PRO A 186 8.94 3.57 -10.02
C PRO A 186 10.07 4.60 -10.09
N ALA A 187 10.80 4.65 -11.21
CA ALA A 187 11.90 5.60 -11.40
C ALA A 187 11.44 7.01 -11.79
N LYS A 188 10.17 7.20 -12.10
CA LYS A 188 9.60 8.50 -12.50
C LYS A 188 9.08 9.30 -11.30
N ASP A 189 9.49 10.56 -11.19
CA ASP A 189 8.95 11.47 -10.17
C ASP A 189 7.43 11.67 -10.33
N GLN A 190 6.92 11.69 -11.57
CA GLN A 190 5.48 11.76 -11.85
C GLN A 190 4.71 10.58 -11.26
N THR A 191 5.32 9.39 -11.17
CA THR A 191 4.72 8.22 -10.51
C THR A 191 4.62 8.44 -9.00
N ILE A 192 5.67 8.98 -8.38
CA ILE A 192 5.67 9.32 -6.94
C ILE A 192 4.58 10.34 -6.64
N ASP A 193 4.49 11.41 -7.45
CA ASP A 193 3.48 12.45 -7.30
C ASP A 193 2.06 11.87 -7.45
N LEU A 194 1.82 11.05 -8.48
CA LEU A 194 0.53 10.41 -8.74
C LEU A 194 0.06 9.53 -7.56
N ILE A 195 0.95 8.71 -7.01
CA ILE A 195 0.64 7.84 -5.86
C ILE A 195 0.37 8.69 -4.62
N THR A 196 1.22 9.68 -4.37
CA THR A 196 1.10 10.57 -3.22
C THR A 196 -0.18 11.39 -3.26
N ASP A 197 -0.54 11.93 -4.42
CA ASP A 197 -1.79 12.71 -4.59
C ASP A 197 -3.03 11.84 -4.43
N GLY A 198 -2.99 10.58 -4.88
CA GLY A 198 -4.07 9.63 -4.65
C GLY A 198 -4.26 9.30 -3.17
N VAL A 199 -3.19 9.15 -2.39
CA VAL A 199 -3.26 8.94 -0.94
C VAL A 199 -3.77 10.19 -0.22
N LYS A 200 -3.25 11.38 -0.59
CA LYS A 200 -3.76 12.66 -0.05
C LYS A 200 -5.29 12.77 -0.23
N GLU A 201 -5.78 12.46 -1.43
CA GLU A 201 -7.21 12.54 -1.72
C GLU A 201 -8.05 11.67 -0.77
N ILE A 202 -7.57 10.46 -0.45
CA ILE A 202 -8.25 9.57 0.52
C ILE A 202 -8.22 10.20 1.92
N VAL A 203 -7.05 10.57 2.42
CA VAL A 203 -6.88 11.07 3.79
C VAL A 203 -7.60 12.40 4.01
N GLU A 204 -7.67 13.27 3.00
CA GLU A 204 -8.40 14.54 3.07
C GLU A 204 -9.91 14.37 3.11
N LYS A 205 -10.44 13.41 2.34
CA LYS A 205 -11.90 13.27 2.13
C LYS A 205 -12.58 12.30 3.08
N TYR A 206 -11.86 11.25 3.49
CA TYR A 206 -12.44 10.11 4.21
C TYR A 206 -11.87 9.98 5.61
N ASP A 207 -12.67 9.44 6.50
CA ASP A 207 -12.27 9.16 7.88
C ASP A 207 -11.66 7.74 7.99
N VAL A 208 -10.63 7.47 7.16
CA VAL A 208 -9.88 6.22 7.24
C VAL A 208 -8.98 6.22 8.47
N ASP A 209 -8.80 5.06 9.10
CA ASP A 209 -7.89 4.85 10.23
C ASP A 209 -6.47 4.54 9.76
N GLY A 210 -6.33 4.07 8.52
CA GLY A 210 -5.02 3.78 7.95
C GLY A 210 -5.00 3.72 6.43
N ILE A 211 -3.77 3.78 5.92
CA ILE A 211 -3.41 3.49 4.53
C ILE A 211 -2.48 2.29 4.54
N GLN A 212 -2.69 1.33 3.65
CA GLN A 212 -1.79 0.19 3.49
C GLN A 212 -1.35 0.01 2.05
N PHE A 213 -0.06 -0.25 1.85
CA PHE A 213 0.47 -0.79 0.61
C PHE A 213 0.80 -2.28 0.79
N ASP A 214 0.67 -3.04 -0.30
CA ASP A 214 1.07 -4.44 -0.35
C ASP A 214 2.56 -4.60 -0.75
N ASP A 215 2.93 -5.78 -1.26
CA ASP A 215 4.29 -6.14 -1.64
C ASP A 215 4.62 -5.88 -3.12
N TYR A 216 3.70 -5.29 -3.90
CA TYR A 216 3.90 -5.06 -5.34
C TYR A 216 4.64 -3.75 -5.58
N PHE A 217 5.98 -3.75 -5.35
CA PHE A 217 6.89 -2.65 -5.68
C PHE A 217 7.42 -2.80 -7.11
N TYR A 218 8.73 -2.89 -7.33
CA TYR A 218 9.23 -3.26 -8.65
C TYR A 218 8.71 -4.64 -9.04
N PRO A 219 8.26 -4.83 -10.30
CA PRO A 219 7.84 -6.16 -10.74
C PRO A 219 9.02 -7.14 -10.70
N PRO A 220 8.78 -8.41 -10.35
CA PRO A 220 9.80 -9.45 -10.48
C PRO A 220 10.32 -9.51 -11.92
N ASP A 221 11.61 -9.79 -12.09
CA ASP A 221 12.25 -9.86 -13.41
C ASP A 221 12.07 -8.60 -14.25
N CYS A 222 12.10 -7.43 -13.60
CA CYS A 222 11.85 -6.14 -14.22
C CYS A 222 12.83 -5.76 -15.35
N GLY A 223 13.92 -6.50 -15.55
CA GLY A 223 14.91 -6.23 -16.59
C GLY A 223 15.58 -4.85 -16.40
N ASP A 224 15.60 -4.08 -17.47
CA ASP A 224 16.25 -2.78 -17.55
C ASP A 224 15.31 -1.67 -18.08
N PHE A 225 14.03 -1.76 -17.79
CA PHE A 225 13.03 -0.79 -18.28
C PHE A 225 13.31 0.65 -17.80
N ASP A 226 13.93 0.80 -16.63
CA ASP A 226 14.31 2.07 -16.00
C ASP A 226 15.74 2.51 -16.35
N LYS A 227 16.31 1.92 -17.41
CA LYS A 227 17.72 2.18 -17.81
C LYS A 227 17.96 3.64 -18.17
N ASP A 228 17.05 4.27 -18.90
CA ASP A 228 17.21 5.66 -19.34
C ASP A 228 17.19 6.62 -18.14
N GLU A 229 16.35 6.35 -17.13
CA GLU A 229 16.28 7.08 -15.86
C GLU A 229 17.57 6.90 -15.05
N TYR A 230 18.06 5.66 -14.97
CA TYR A 230 19.30 5.36 -14.29
C TYR A 230 20.52 6.00 -14.98
N ASP A 231 20.60 5.93 -16.31
CA ASP A 231 21.67 6.59 -17.08
C ASP A 231 21.63 8.11 -16.88
N ALA A 232 20.45 8.73 -16.87
CA ALA A 232 20.29 10.16 -16.60
C ALA A 232 20.70 10.52 -15.17
N TYR A 233 20.33 9.71 -14.19
CA TYR A 233 20.75 9.85 -12.79
C TYR A 233 22.27 9.76 -12.66
N CYS A 234 22.91 8.77 -13.29
CA CYS A 234 24.36 8.60 -13.28
C CYS A 234 25.10 9.81 -13.92
N ALA A 235 24.56 10.35 -15.01
CA ALA A 235 25.14 11.52 -15.68
C ALA A 235 25.05 12.80 -14.83
N GLY A 236 24.10 12.88 -13.93
CA GLY A 236 23.89 14.02 -13.03
C GLY A 236 24.58 13.92 -11.66
N SER A 237 25.23 12.78 -11.35
CA SER A 237 25.81 12.51 -10.04
C SER A 237 27.33 12.29 -10.10
N ASP A 238 28.08 12.94 -9.20
CA ASP A 238 29.52 12.71 -9.04
C ASP A 238 29.83 11.34 -8.38
N SER A 239 28.86 10.72 -7.71
CA SER A 239 28.97 9.43 -7.02
C SER A 239 27.64 8.69 -7.12
N PRO A 240 27.30 8.14 -8.29
CA PRO A 240 26.01 7.49 -8.48
C PRO A 240 25.90 6.19 -7.67
N LEU A 241 24.69 5.92 -7.19
CA LEU A 241 24.31 4.64 -6.61
C LEU A 241 24.46 3.53 -7.66
N SER A 242 24.60 2.28 -7.22
CA SER A 242 24.41 1.13 -8.10
C SER A 242 22.94 1.07 -8.58
N LEU A 243 22.67 0.36 -9.67
CA LEU A 243 21.30 0.18 -10.16
C LEU A 243 20.36 -0.39 -9.09
N GLU A 244 20.85 -1.32 -8.30
CA GLU A 244 20.10 -1.94 -7.21
C GLU A 244 19.74 -0.92 -6.10
N GLU A 245 20.70 -0.10 -5.70
CA GLU A 245 20.50 0.98 -4.72
C GLU A 245 19.60 2.08 -5.28
N PHE A 246 19.74 2.45 -6.56
CA PHE A 246 18.86 3.40 -7.23
C PHE A 246 17.41 2.94 -7.23
N ARG A 247 17.14 1.67 -7.53
CA ARG A 247 15.79 1.10 -7.50
C ARG A 247 15.20 1.08 -6.09
N ARG A 248 16.00 0.71 -5.08
CA ARG A 248 15.58 0.82 -3.67
C ARG A 248 15.30 2.26 -3.26
N ASP A 249 16.12 3.19 -3.72
CA ASP A 249 15.93 4.61 -3.43
C ASP A 249 14.63 5.16 -4.03
N ASN A 250 14.25 4.75 -5.24
CA ASN A 250 12.98 5.14 -5.85
C ASN A 250 11.77 4.69 -5.02
N VAL A 251 11.78 3.45 -4.52
CA VAL A 251 10.72 2.96 -3.62
C VAL A 251 10.76 3.70 -2.28
N ASN A 252 11.95 3.91 -1.71
CA ASN A 252 12.13 4.66 -0.47
C ASN A 252 11.59 6.09 -0.56
N ARG A 253 11.87 6.80 -1.66
CA ARG A 253 11.37 8.16 -1.92
C ARG A 253 9.85 8.20 -2.02
N MET A 254 9.24 7.23 -2.67
CA MET A 254 7.78 7.12 -2.77
C MET A 254 7.17 6.93 -1.38
N LEU A 255 7.68 5.99 -0.56
CA LEU A 255 7.16 5.77 0.80
C LEU A 255 7.32 7.01 1.68
N GLN A 256 8.48 7.69 1.63
CA GLN A 256 8.70 8.94 2.38
C GLN A 256 7.73 10.04 1.96
N SER A 257 7.47 10.17 0.64
CA SER A 257 6.51 11.15 0.12
C SER A 257 5.10 10.87 0.63
N VAL A 258 4.66 9.62 0.59
CA VAL A 258 3.35 9.19 1.11
C VAL A 258 3.26 9.40 2.62
N TYR A 259 4.27 8.95 3.38
CA TYR A 259 4.34 9.13 4.83
C TYR A 259 4.20 10.62 5.23
N ALA A 260 4.99 11.47 4.59
CA ALA A 260 4.93 12.91 4.82
C ALA A 260 3.56 13.50 4.48
N ALA A 261 2.95 13.05 3.38
CA ALA A 261 1.64 13.49 2.95
C ALA A 261 0.54 13.10 3.95
N VAL A 262 0.47 11.84 4.35
CA VAL A 262 -0.50 11.34 5.33
C VAL A 262 -0.44 12.17 6.61
N HIS A 263 0.73 12.28 7.23
CA HIS A 263 0.90 12.95 8.52
C HIS A 263 0.89 14.48 8.44
N SER A 264 0.97 15.06 7.24
CA SER A 264 0.72 16.50 7.07
C SER A 264 -0.77 16.85 7.14
N ILE A 265 -1.64 15.88 6.81
CA ILE A 265 -3.10 16.04 6.76
C ILE A 265 -3.72 15.55 8.08
N LYS A 266 -3.50 14.28 8.43
CA LYS A 266 -4.00 13.65 9.67
C LYS A 266 -2.88 12.87 10.35
N ASN A 267 -2.52 13.24 11.58
CA ASN A 267 -1.40 12.62 12.29
C ASN A 267 -1.75 11.28 12.95
N ASP A 268 -3.02 10.96 13.04
CA ASP A 268 -3.60 9.75 13.62
C ASP A 268 -3.92 8.64 12.60
N VAL A 269 -3.86 8.94 11.31
CA VAL A 269 -3.98 7.94 10.24
C VAL A 269 -2.67 7.16 10.12
N LEU A 270 -2.73 5.85 10.29
CA LEU A 270 -1.55 4.98 10.18
C LEU A 270 -1.17 4.73 8.72
N PHE A 271 0.11 4.73 8.42
CA PHE A 271 0.60 4.28 7.12
C PHE A 271 1.45 3.02 7.28
N GLY A 272 1.09 1.94 6.60
CA GLY A 272 1.78 0.67 6.70
C GLY A 272 2.02 -0.03 5.37
N VAL A 273 2.92 -1.01 5.43
CA VAL A 273 3.27 -1.86 4.29
C VAL A 273 3.16 -3.32 4.69
N SER A 274 2.63 -4.14 3.77
CA SER A 274 2.56 -5.60 3.90
C SER A 274 3.51 -6.25 2.88
N PRO A 275 4.82 -6.40 3.23
CA PRO A 275 5.83 -6.97 2.34
C PRO A 275 5.81 -8.50 2.33
N GLN A 276 6.62 -9.11 1.46
CA GLN A 276 6.83 -10.56 1.43
C GLN A 276 7.34 -11.08 2.77
N GLY A 277 6.74 -12.15 3.29
CA GLY A 277 7.14 -12.78 4.56
C GLY A 277 8.56 -13.33 4.54
N ASN A 278 9.02 -13.88 3.42
CA ASN A 278 10.41 -14.25 3.25
C ASN A 278 11.26 -13.01 2.92
N MET A 279 12.14 -12.64 3.85
CA MET A 279 13.02 -11.47 3.74
C MET A 279 13.77 -11.40 2.40
N LYS A 280 14.26 -12.54 1.88
CA LYS A 280 15.03 -12.60 0.63
C LYS A 280 14.21 -12.27 -0.62
N ASN A 281 12.90 -12.40 -0.56
CA ASN A 281 12.04 -12.04 -1.69
C ASN A 281 11.88 -10.53 -1.81
N ASN A 282 11.93 -9.79 -0.70
CA ASN A 282 11.86 -8.34 -0.70
C ASN A 282 13.03 -7.70 -1.48
N ASP A 283 14.21 -8.31 -1.44
CA ASP A 283 15.37 -7.86 -2.21
C ASP A 283 15.09 -7.88 -3.73
N LYS A 284 14.34 -8.88 -4.22
CA LYS A 284 13.98 -9.00 -5.65
C LYS A 284 12.97 -7.95 -6.11
N LEU A 285 12.24 -7.36 -5.17
CA LEU A 285 11.24 -6.33 -5.39
C LEU A 285 11.80 -4.92 -5.07
N TYR A 286 13.08 -4.84 -4.74
CA TYR A 286 13.77 -3.62 -4.27
C TYR A 286 13.08 -2.95 -3.08
N ALA A 287 12.42 -3.75 -2.23
CA ALA A 287 11.78 -3.34 -1.01
C ALA A 287 12.82 -3.31 0.14
N ASP A 288 13.20 -2.12 0.60
CA ASP A 288 14.22 -1.91 1.63
C ASP A 288 13.61 -2.02 3.05
N VAL A 289 12.98 -3.17 3.32
CA VAL A 289 12.21 -3.40 4.55
C VAL A 289 13.01 -3.18 5.83
N LYS A 290 14.31 -3.46 5.81
CA LYS A 290 15.18 -3.23 6.99
C LYS A 290 15.33 -1.75 7.30
N LYS A 291 15.48 -0.94 6.26
CA LYS A 291 15.52 0.52 6.39
C LYS A 291 14.20 1.06 6.90
N TRP A 292 13.08 0.62 6.32
CA TRP A 292 11.75 1.07 6.74
C TRP A 292 11.44 0.71 8.20
N CYS A 293 11.95 -0.43 8.67
CA CYS A 293 11.80 -0.82 10.07
C CYS A 293 12.69 0.00 11.01
N SER A 294 13.95 0.24 10.66
CA SER A 294 14.92 0.86 11.56
C SER A 294 14.89 2.40 11.57
N GLU A 295 14.44 3.02 10.49
CA GLU A 295 14.44 4.47 10.34
C GLU A 295 13.01 5.04 10.32
N LYS A 296 12.79 6.15 11.02
CA LYS A 296 11.50 6.87 11.00
C LYS A 296 11.26 7.58 9.68
N GLY A 297 9.98 7.79 9.33
CA GLY A 297 9.59 8.58 8.18
C GLY A 297 9.26 7.75 6.93
N TYR A 298 9.10 6.45 7.08
CA TYR A 298 8.69 5.53 6.02
C TYR A 298 7.32 4.93 6.27
N ILE A 299 7.11 4.35 7.45
CA ILE A 299 5.89 3.62 7.83
C ILE A 299 5.65 3.70 9.34
N ASP A 300 4.42 3.49 9.78
CA ASP A 300 4.00 3.37 11.19
C ASP A 300 3.86 1.90 11.61
N TYR A 301 3.57 1.03 10.66
CA TYR A 301 3.53 -0.41 10.91
C TYR A 301 4.03 -1.20 9.70
N ILE A 302 4.53 -2.40 10.00
CA ILE A 302 4.88 -3.40 8.99
C ILE A 302 4.08 -4.68 9.26
N CYS A 303 3.52 -5.28 8.19
CA CYS A 303 2.72 -6.49 8.27
C CYS A 303 3.22 -7.54 7.27
N PRO A 304 4.36 -8.23 7.53
CA PRO A 304 4.88 -9.22 6.63
C PRO A 304 3.89 -10.36 6.39
N GLN A 305 3.78 -10.79 5.14
CA GLN A 305 2.92 -11.88 4.68
C GLN A 305 3.59 -13.22 4.98
N ILE A 306 3.54 -13.68 6.24
CA ILE A 306 4.14 -14.97 6.65
C ILE A 306 3.22 -16.11 6.23
N TYR A 307 3.13 -16.33 4.93
CA TYR A 307 2.21 -17.27 4.31
C TYR A 307 2.84 -18.68 4.18
N PHE A 308 3.33 -19.18 5.31
CA PHE A 308 3.98 -20.48 5.44
C PHE A 308 3.31 -21.29 6.54
N SER A 309 3.05 -22.58 6.31
CA SER A 309 2.56 -23.47 7.36
C SER A 309 3.64 -23.73 8.43
N LEU A 310 3.23 -24.36 9.53
CA LEU A 310 4.13 -24.74 10.62
C LEU A 310 5.25 -25.70 10.16
N ASP A 311 4.95 -26.57 9.18
CA ASP A 311 5.87 -27.57 8.65
C ASP A 311 6.25 -27.32 7.17
N ASN A 312 6.19 -26.06 6.71
CA ASN A 312 6.58 -25.71 5.34
C ASN A 312 8.06 -26.09 5.07
N PRO A 313 8.34 -26.92 4.02
CA PRO A 313 9.68 -27.45 3.82
C PRO A 313 10.74 -26.43 3.40
N ALA A 314 10.33 -25.24 2.95
CA ALA A 314 11.24 -24.19 2.49
C ALA A 314 11.51 -23.14 3.58
N LEU A 315 10.50 -22.77 4.35
CA LEU A 315 10.55 -21.81 5.44
C LEU A 315 9.31 -22.01 6.30
N THR A 316 9.48 -22.41 7.55
CA THR A 316 8.36 -22.59 8.48
C THR A 316 7.80 -21.25 8.92
N PHE A 317 6.56 -21.24 9.42
CA PHE A 317 5.96 -20.03 9.99
C PHE A 317 6.84 -19.44 11.12
N GLU A 318 7.31 -20.31 12.04
CA GLU A 318 8.13 -19.86 13.17
C GLU A 318 9.47 -19.26 12.73
N ASP A 319 10.16 -19.88 11.77
CA ASP A 319 11.42 -19.36 11.25
C ASP A 319 11.21 -18.03 10.51
N GLY A 320 10.15 -17.94 9.71
CA GLY A 320 9.78 -16.69 9.04
C GLY A 320 9.43 -15.57 10.02
N LEU A 321 8.67 -15.88 11.06
CA LEU A 321 8.34 -14.92 12.14
C LEU A 321 9.61 -14.49 12.88
N GLN A 322 10.52 -15.43 13.19
CA GLN A 322 11.77 -15.13 13.90
C GLN A 322 12.66 -14.16 13.11
N ASP A 323 12.77 -14.32 11.78
CA ASP A 323 13.50 -13.38 10.91
C ASP A 323 12.99 -11.93 11.07
N TRP A 324 11.67 -11.74 11.21
CA TRP A 324 11.05 -10.42 11.41
C TRP A 324 11.21 -9.92 12.86
N LEU A 325 11.16 -10.80 13.84
CA LEU A 325 11.41 -10.44 15.25
C LEU A 325 12.84 -9.97 15.47
N ASP A 326 13.81 -10.57 14.78
CA ASP A 326 15.24 -10.23 14.84
C ASP A 326 15.58 -8.95 14.05
N THR A 327 14.64 -8.45 13.22
CA THR A 327 14.84 -7.21 12.47
C THR A 327 14.79 -6.01 13.40
N GLU A 328 15.81 -5.14 13.33
CA GLU A 328 15.85 -3.89 14.09
C GLU A 328 14.65 -3.01 13.74
N ARG A 329 13.96 -2.52 14.78
CA ARG A 329 12.81 -1.64 14.65
C ARG A 329 13.00 -0.37 15.48
N HIS A 330 12.67 0.78 14.91
CA HIS A 330 12.63 2.02 15.67
C HIS A 330 11.48 1.99 16.70
N ASP A 331 11.64 2.74 17.78
CA ASP A 331 10.57 2.93 18.77
C ASP A 331 9.35 3.55 18.09
N GLY A 332 8.20 2.92 18.18
CA GLY A 332 6.94 3.40 17.60
C GLY A 332 6.51 2.64 16.34
N LEU A 333 7.35 1.83 15.70
CA LEU A 333 6.91 0.92 14.65
C LEU A 333 6.13 -0.26 15.23
N SER A 334 4.93 -0.52 14.71
CA SER A 334 4.17 -1.72 15.05
C SER A 334 4.50 -2.88 14.12
N LEU A 335 4.53 -4.10 14.66
CA LEU A 335 4.68 -5.34 13.90
C LEU A 335 3.37 -6.13 13.95
N TYR A 336 2.67 -6.19 12.84
CA TYR A 336 1.53 -7.08 12.62
C TYR A 336 1.97 -8.26 11.78
N ILE A 337 1.26 -9.39 11.87
CA ILE A 337 1.61 -10.61 11.13
C ILE A 337 0.49 -10.96 10.16
N GLY A 338 0.84 -11.03 8.87
CA GLY A 338 -0.08 -11.51 7.84
C GLY A 338 -0.15 -13.04 7.84
N ILE A 339 -1.35 -13.59 7.99
CA ILE A 339 -1.63 -15.03 8.13
C ILE A 339 -2.52 -15.49 6.96
N PRO A 340 -2.19 -16.59 6.27
CA PRO A 340 -2.81 -16.97 5.01
C PRO A 340 -4.04 -17.88 5.21
N ALA A 341 -5.17 -17.34 5.64
CA ALA A 341 -6.39 -18.11 5.84
C ALA A 341 -6.82 -18.91 4.59
N TYR A 342 -6.50 -18.43 3.38
CA TYR A 342 -6.84 -19.10 2.11
C TYR A 342 -6.09 -20.40 1.84
N LYS A 343 -4.96 -20.66 2.53
CA LYS A 343 -4.19 -21.88 2.38
C LYS A 343 -4.66 -23.02 3.30
N ALA A 344 -5.31 -22.66 4.40
CA ALA A 344 -5.75 -23.61 5.41
C ALA A 344 -6.70 -24.67 4.81
N GLY A 345 -6.47 -25.94 5.11
CA GLY A 345 -7.26 -27.06 4.58
C GLY A 345 -7.03 -27.36 3.09
N THR A 346 -5.98 -26.79 2.47
CA THR A 346 -5.63 -27.05 1.06
C THR A 346 -4.33 -27.86 0.94
N ASP A 347 -4.00 -28.32 -0.29
CA ASP A 347 -2.75 -29.01 -0.58
C ASP A 347 -1.55 -28.07 -0.84
N ALA A 348 -1.70 -26.80 -0.48
CA ALA A 348 -0.63 -25.81 -0.60
C ALA A 348 0.63 -26.22 0.19
N ASP A 349 1.78 -25.65 -0.21
CA ASP A 349 3.08 -25.86 0.44
C ASP A 349 3.43 -27.37 0.60
N SER A 350 3.18 -28.16 -0.43
CA SER A 350 3.41 -29.63 -0.46
C SER A 350 2.47 -30.41 0.47
N GLY A 351 1.28 -29.89 0.73
CA GLY A 351 0.23 -30.54 1.53
C GLY A 351 0.34 -30.31 3.04
N THR A 352 1.29 -29.48 3.49
CA THR A 352 1.50 -29.22 4.93
C THR A 352 0.34 -28.47 5.62
N TRP A 353 -0.58 -27.89 4.82
CA TRP A 353 -1.81 -27.29 5.33
C TRP A 353 -2.94 -28.29 5.60
N LEU A 354 -2.70 -29.59 5.32
CA LEU A 354 -3.58 -30.71 5.62
C LEU A 354 -3.10 -31.56 6.81
N ASP A 355 -1.98 -31.20 7.44
CA ASP A 355 -1.37 -31.99 8.51
C ASP A 355 -2.21 -32.01 9.80
N ASN A 356 -2.96 -30.93 10.03
CA ASN A 356 -3.99 -30.85 11.08
C ASN A 356 -4.99 -29.73 10.77
N ASP A 357 -6.09 -29.66 11.53
CA ASP A 357 -7.20 -28.73 11.33
C ASP A 357 -7.10 -27.48 12.23
N ASP A 358 -5.91 -27.15 12.76
CA ASP A 358 -5.73 -26.13 13.79
C ASP A 358 -4.46 -25.28 13.57
N ILE A 359 -4.01 -25.18 12.31
CA ILE A 359 -2.79 -24.50 11.92
C ILE A 359 -2.94 -22.98 12.15
N LEU A 360 -4.02 -22.37 11.61
CA LEU A 360 -4.24 -20.93 11.75
C LEU A 360 -4.34 -20.48 13.21
N ARG A 361 -5.07 -21.21 14.04
CA ARG A 361 -5.17 -20.92 15.48
C ARG A 361 -3.79 -21.03 16.16
N THR A 362 -3.00 -22.01 15.76
CA THR A 362 -1.65 -22.19 16.31
C THR A 362 -0.74 -21.04 15.91
N GLU A 363 -0.76 -20.61 14.64
CA GLU A 363 -0.02 -19.43 14.16
C GLU A 363 -0.41 -18.15 14.89
N LEU A 364 -1.71 -17.94 15.15
CA LEU A 364 -2.20 -16.84 15.97
C LEU A 364 -1.69 -16.92 17.42
N SER A 365 -1.73 -18.11 18.03
CA SER A 365 -1.19 -18.30 19.39
C SER A 365 0.29 -17.96 19.46
N ILE A 366 1.08 -18.44 18.51
CA ILE A 366 2.52 -18.14 18.40
C ILE A 366 2.74 -16.63 18.25
N THR A 367 1.96 -15.97 17.36
CA THR A 367 2.02 -14.52 17.13
C THR A 367 1.80 -13.74 18.43
N ARG A 368 0.78 -14.11 19.21
CA ARG A 368 0.49 -13.49 20.51
C ARG A 368 1.55 -13.80 21.58
N GLU A 369 2.08 -15.03 21.62
CA GLU A 369 3.15 -15.43 22.55
C GLU A 369 4.47 -14.67 22.28
N LYS A 370 4.68 -14.17 21.07
CA LYS A 370 5.84 -13.37 20.66
C LYS A 370 5.64 -11.87 20.83
N ASP A 371 4.56 -11.45 21.48
CA ASP A 371 4.23 -10.04 21.74
C ASP A 371 4.21 -9.17 20.46
N CYS A 372 3.72 -9.71 19.34
CA CYS A 372 3.43 -8.93 18.16
C CYS A 372 2.23 -7.99 18.42
N ASP A 373 2.22 -6.82 17.78
CA ASP A 373 1.18 -5.80 18.01
C ASP A 373 -0.18 -6.19 17.39
N GLY A 374 -0.27 -7.29 16.63
CA GLY A 374 -1.48 -7.80 16.04
C GLY A 374 -1.26 -8.72 14.84
N PHE A 375 -2.33 -9.04 14.16
CA PHE A 375 -2.34 -9.90 12.97
C PHE A 375 -3.38 -9.45 11.94
N MET A 376 -3.23 -9.93 10.71
CA MET A 376 -4.19 -9.72 9.61
C MET A 376 -4.38 -11.02 8.84
N LEU A 377 -5.64 -11.47 8.65
CA LEU A 377 -5.99 -12.70 7.94
C LEU A 377 -6.16 -12.42 6.44
N TYR A 378 -5.45 -13.12 5.59
CA TYR A 378 -5.61 -13.04 4.14
C TYR A 378 -6.32 -14.30 3.63
N SER A 379 -7.57 -14.24 3.22
CA SER A 379 -8.43 -13.08 3.12
C SER A 379 -9.85 -13.42 3.59
N TYR A 380 -10.74 -12.44 3.62
CA TYR A 380 -12.14 -12.59 4.01
C TYR A 380 -12.87 -13.70 3.24
N ASP A 381 -12.55 -13.93 1.97
CA ASP A 381 -13.16 -14.99 1.16
C ASP A 381 -13.02 -16.37 1.80
N SER A 382 -12.01 -16.60 2.65
CA SER A 382 -11.80 -17.85 3.39
C SER A 382 -12.90 -18.14 4.41
N PHE A 383 -13.63 -17.12 4.87
CA PHE A 383 -14.73 -17.30 5.82
C PHE A 383 -15.93 -18.05 5.22
N HIS A 384 -16.07 -18.00 3.90
CA HIS A 384 -17.14 -18.64 3.13
C HIS A 384 -16.66 -19.78 2.23
N ASN A 385 -15.39 -20.15 2.31
CA ASN A 385 -14.83 -21.25 1.54
C ASN A 385 -14.91 -22.56 2.33
N ASP A 386 -15.50 -23.59 1.74
CA ASP A 386 -15.67 -24.90 2.38
C ASP A 386 -14.35 -25.55 2.80
N ASP A 387 -13.28 -25.37 2.02
CA ASP A 387 -11.95 -25.93 2.31
C ASP A 387 -11.31 -25.29 3.56
N ASN A 388 -11.57 -24.02 3.81
CA ASN A 388 -11.00 -23.27 4.93
C ASN A 388 -11.87 -23.31 6.20
N ARG A 389 -13.11 -23.77 6.10
CA ARG A 389 -14.18 -23.64 7.12
C ARG A 389 -13.74 -24.08 8.51
N GLN A 390 -13.17 -25.27 8.65
CA GLN A 390 -12.82 -25.83 9.97
C GLN A 390 -11.75 -24.98 10.67
N GLU A 391 -10.74 -24.54 9.93
CA GLU A 391 -9.66 -23.69 10.44
C GLU A 391 -10.18 -22.29 10.83
N VAL A 392 -11.03 -21.70 10.00
CA VAL A 392 -11.66 -20.40 10.30
C VAL A 392 -12.56 -20.48 11.54
N GLU A 393 -13.36 -21.55 11.69
CA GLU A 393 -14.17 -21.78 12.90
C GLU A 393 -13.32 -21.94 14.16
N ASN A 394 -12.14 -22.58 14.06
CA ASN A 394 -11.19 -22.68 15.16
C ASN A 394 -10.60 -21.32 15.54
N VAL A 395 -10.25 -20.50 14.54
CA VAL A 395 -9.81 -19.11 14.76
C VAL A 395 -10.89 -18.29 15.44
N ILE A 396 -12.13 -18.30 14.93
CA ILE A 396 -13.26 -17.57 15.52
C ILE A 396 -13.45 -17.98 16.99
N ARG A 397 -13.41 -19.26 17.29
CA ARG A 397 -13.52 -19.75 18.67
C ARG A 397 -12.39 -19.23 19.55
N TYR A 398 -11.17 -19.30 19.09
CA TYR A 398 -9.98 -18.84 19.81
C TYR A 398 -10.00 -17.33 20.10
N LEU A 399 -10.49 -16.53 19.15
CA LEU A 399 -10.55 -15.07 19.32
C LEU A 399 -11.67 -14.65 20.31
N ASN A 400 -12.70 -15.48 20.50
CA ASN A 400 -13.79 -15.25 21.43
C ASN A 400 -13.59 -15.86 22.84
N GLU A 401 -12.47 -16.54 23.12
CA GLU A 401 -12.07 -17.06 24.43
C GLU A 401 -11.42 -15.98 25.32
#